data_30de2cf58e3dcd49f64937989ff121a9
#
_entry.id   30de2cf58e3dcd49f64937989ff121a9
#
_cell.length_a   1.000
_cell.length_b   1.000
_cell.length_c   1.000
_cell.angle_alpha   90.00
_cell.angle_beta   90.00
_cell.angle_gamma   90.00
#
_symmetry.space_group_name_H-M   'P 1'
#
loop_
_entity.id
_entity.type
_entity.pdbx_description
1 polymer ?
#
loop_
_entity_poly.entity_id
_entity_poly.type
_entity_poly.pdbx_seq_one_letter_code
_entity_poly.pdbx_strand_id
1 'polypeptide(L)'
;GITGLRGEMQLGEIGADSQFAPFKKDRKGSSDVSIKYRVIKDYLGNAVDEFAPVDYAHLTMGYDDPIVGEAIKGASTTALVLFHIAKARGQHIAQAVLTGVRKDDGDTTEDLCDGLLTIAGKEITAGAISKEEGNYIKLQDAFTFQNACDLLKEEIIFKLNPFMRRENNLLLCDPELVDMYNESYQATHTGLNYNTAYNQPYVEGSHNKVTILGLPEMAGQKRMILTQKDNMWWATYNKSDEMAVDIMRKDHYTLSFAANMWLGTQFRTIDKRRLCIIDLAD
;
A
#
# COMPACT_ATOMS: atom_id res chain seq x y z
N GLY A 1 10.53 -4.62 -3.64
CA GLY A 1 10.05 -4.67 -5.02
C GLY A 1 10.85 -5.64 -5.88
N ILE A 2 10.28 -6.05 -6.98
CA ILE A 2 10.93 -6.87 -8.00
C ILE A 2 11.30 -5.94 -9.16
N THR A 3 12.55 -6.01 -9.61
CA THR A 3 13.05 -5.29 -10.78
C THR A 3 13.39 -6.28 -11.89
N GLY A 4 13.23 -5.87 -13.14
CA GLY A 4 13.52 -6.71 -14.32
C GLY A 4 12.39 -7.63 -14.74
N LEU A 5 11.18 -7.45 -14.21
CA LEU A 5 10.01 -8.20 -14.64
C LEU A 5 9.48 -7.63 -15.96
N ARG A 6 9.15 -8.52 -16.88
CA ARG A 6 8.36 -8.22 -18.09
C ARG A 6 7.29 -9.29 -18.23
N GLY A 7 6.06 -8.94 -17.88
CA GLY A 7 4.90 -9.82 -17.97
C GLY A 7 4.50 -10.45 -16.63
N GLU A 8 4.94 -11.64 -16.30
CA GLU A 8 4.50 -12.30 -15.07
C GLU A 8 5.61 -13.10 -14.38
N MET A 9 5.55 -13.16 -13.05
CA MET A 9 6.45 -13.94 -12.23
C MET A 9 5.68 -14.67 -11.13
N GLN A 10 6.10 -15.89 -10.84
CA GLN A 10 5.55 -16.67 -9.74
C GLN A 10 6.29 -16.38 -8.43
N LEU A 11 5.56 -15.97 -7.42
CA LEU A 11 6.04 -15.78 -6.05
C LEU A 11 5.78 -17.07 -5.28
N GLY A 12 6.80 -17.89 -5.10
CA GLY A 12 6.69 -19.18 -4.43
C GLY A 12 6.79 -19.05 -2.91
N GLU A 13 5.97 -19.81 -2.19
CA GLU A 13 6.08 -20.08 -0.77
C GLU A 13 6.10 -21.58 -0.54
N ILE A 14 7.14 -22.07 0.16
CA ILE A 14 7.26 -23.48 0.51
C ILE A 14 6.80 -23.64 1.95
N GLY A 15 5.70 -24.35 2.14
CA GLY A 15 5.22 -24.81 3.44
C GLY A 15 5.67 -26.26 3.66
N ALA A 16 6.25 -26.52 4.82
CA ALA A 16 6.58 -27.89 5.24
C ALA A 16 5.94 -28.14 6.61
N ASP A 17 5.15 -29.18 6.73
CA ASP A 17 4.69 -29.70 8.02
C ASP A 17 5.48 -30.98 8.31
N SER A 18 6.47 -30.85 9.19
CA SER A 18 7.29 -31.97 9.67
C SER A 18 7.40 -31.92 11.17
N GLN A 19 6.96 -32.99 11.83
CA GLN A 19 6.90 -33.05 13.28
C GLN A 19 7.78 -34.16 13.82
N PHE A 20 8.50 -33.87 14.90
CA PHE A 20 9.08 -34.92 15.73
C PHE A 20 8.02 -35.54 16.61
N ALA A 21 7.98 -36.85 16.63
CA ALA A 21 7.08 -37.56 17.50
C ALA A 21 7.86 -38.65 18.28
N PRO A 22 7.33 -39.18 19.39
CA PRO A 22 8.03 -40.21 20.20
C PRO A 22 8.53 -41.35 19.34
N PHE A 23 9.72 -41.86 19.67
CA PHE A 23 10.41 -42.88 18.88
C PHE A 23 9.54 -44.13 18.67
N LYS A 24 9.41 -44.53 17.40
CA LYS A 24 8.83 -45.81 16.97
C LYS A 24 9.69 -46.42 15.89
N LYS A 25 10.06 -47.69 16.05
CA LYS A 25 10.98 -48.42 15.14
C LYS A 25 10.41 -48.49 13.69
N ASP A 26 9.09 -48.61 13.55
CA ASP A 26 8.41 -48.81 12.28
C ASP A 26 7.75 -47.51 11.74
N ARG A 27 8.28 -46.34 12.10
CA ARG A 27 7.74 -45.06 11.63
C ARG A 27 8.00 -44.87 10.14
N LYS A 28 6.94 -44.75 9.38
CA LYS A 28 7.00 -44.32 7.98
C LYS A 28 7.18 -42.79 7.92
N GLY A 29 8.02 -42.33 6.98
CA GLY A 29 8.20 -40.91 6.73
C GLY A 29 6.89 -40.29 6.28
N SER A 30 6.44 -39.22 6.95
CA SER A 30 5.39 -38.36 6.52
C SER A 30 5.92 -36.93 6.56
N SER A 31 6.31 -36.41 5.43
CA SER A 31 6.56 -34.97 5.27
C SER A 31 5.58 -34.45 4.23
N ASP A 32 4.74 -33.54 4.64
CA ASP A 32 3.86 -32.82 3.73
C ASP A 32 4.56 -31.51 3.35
N VAL A 33 5.08 -31.48 2.13
CA VAL A 33 5.67 -30.26 1.56
C VAL A 33 4.68 -29.69 0.57
N SER A 34 4.11 -28.56 0.90
CA SER A 34 3.20 -27.82 0.02
C SER A 34 3.93 -26.63 -0.61
N ILE A 35 3.82 -26.50 -1.91
CA ILE A 35 4.30 -25.32 -2.64
C ILE A 35 3.07 -24.51 -3.04
N LYS A 36 2.94 -23.32 -2.47
CA LYS A 36 1.94 -22.35 -2.87
C LYS A 36 2.64 -21.28 -3.69
N TYR A 37 2.02 -20.82 -4.76
CA TYR A 37 2.56 -19.73 -5.56
C TYR A 37 1.46 -18.71 -5.86
N ARG A 38 1.88 -17.47 -5.96
CA ARG A 38 1.06 -16.35 -6.42
C ARG A 38 1.72 -15.74 -7.63
N VAL A 39 0.94 -15.19 -8.53
CA VAL A 39 1.46 -14.58 -9.75
C VAL A 39 1.41 -13.07 -9.59
N ILE A 40 2.54 -12.40 -9.75
CA ILE A 40 2.60 -10.96 -9.93
C ILE A 40 2.73 -10.68 -11.42
N LYS A 41 1.90 -9.78 -11.91
CA LYS A 41 1.91 -9.30 -13.31
C LYS A 41 2.22 -7.83 -13.31
N ASP A 42 3.04 -7.40 -14.25
CA ASP A 42 3.26 -6.01 -14.54
C ASP A 42 2.65 -5.61 -15.87
N TYR A 43 2.28 -4.38 -16.00
CA TYR A 43 1.63 -3.81 -17.18
C TYR A 43 2.36 -2.53 -17.58
N LEU A 44 2.52 -2.35 -18.88
CA LEU A 44 3.12 -1.15 -19.44
C LEU A 44 2.08 -0.02 -19.48
N GLY A 45 2.42 1.10 -18.85
CA GLY A 45 1.71 2.36 -18.97
C GLY A 45 2.55 3.39 -19.69
N ASN A 46 1.92 4.34 -20.35
CA ASN A 46 2.54 5.49 -20.97
C ASN A 46 1.79 6.77 -20.61
N ALA A 47 2.52 7.87 -20.57
CA ALA A 47 1.96 9.19 -20.37
C ALA A 47 2.68 10.19 -21.28
N VAL A 48 1.92 11.08 -21.89
CA VAL A 48 2.46 12.16 -22.72
C VAL A 48 1.84 13.47 -22.26
N ASP A 49 2.70 14.42 -21.87
CA ASP A 49 2.30 15.77 -21.50
C ASP A 49 2.94 16.76 -22.45
N GLU A 50 2.23 17.81 -22.77
CA GLU A 50 2.69 18.88 -23.64
C GLU A 50 2.57 20.22 -22.94
N PHE A 51 3.58 21.06 -23.08
CA PHE A 51 3.54 22.38 -22.49
C PHE A 51 4.41 23.38 -23.26
N ALA A 52 3.96 24.62 -23.34
CA ALA A 52 4.71 25.70 -23.97
C ALA A 52 5.38 26.58 -22.90
N PRO A 53 6.72 26.60 -22.77
CA PRO A 53 7.41 27.40 -21.74
C PRO A 53 7.11 28.91 -21.86
N VAL A 54 6.78 29.40 -23.06
CA VAL A 54 6.49 30.81 -23.32
C VAL A 54 5.24 31.27 -22.58
N ASP A 55 4.23 30.41 -22.44
CA ASP A 55 2.96 30.75 -21.76
C ASP A 55 3.17 31.01 -20.27
N TYR A 56 4.24 30.50 -19.70
CA TYR A 56 4.58 30.60 -18.27
C TYR A 56 5.75 31.56 -18.00
N ALA A 57 6.31 32.20 -19.03
CA ALA A 57 7.47 33.07 -18.90
C ALA A 57 7.23 34.29 -18.02
N HIS A 58 5.97 34.70 -17.87
CA HIS A 58 5.57 35.86 -17.04
C HIS A 58 5.27 35.50 -15.58
N LEU A 59 5.23 34.21 -15.25
CA LEU A 59 4.99 33.76 -13.89
C LEU A 59 6.29 33.72 -13.12
N THR A 60 6.36 34.40 -11.99
CA THR A 60 7.48 34.29 -11.04
C THR A 60 7.45 32.95 -10.31
N MET A 61 7.30 31.88 -11.07
CA MET A 61 7.31 30.54 -10.51
C MET A 61 8.69 30.20 -9.96
N GLY A 62 8.73 29.67 -8.77
CA GLY A 62 9.92 29.05 -8.20
C GLY A 62 10.72 29.93 -7.24
N TYR A 63 10.40 31.19 -7.05
CA TYR A 63 11.08 31.99 -6.04
C TYR A 63 10.57 31.72 -4.62
N ASP A 64 9.27 31.42 -4.47
CA ASP A 64 8.62 31.20 -3.18
C ASP A 64 7.63 30.02 -3.20
N ASP A 65 7.84 29.03 -4.08
CA ASP A 65 7.01 27.82 -4.08
C ASP A 65 7.40 26.92 -2.90
N PRO A 66 6.55 26.77 -1.86
CA PRO A 66 6.87 25.98 -0.68
C PRO A 66 7.00 24.47 -0.98
N ILE A 67 6.53 24.03 -2.16
CA ILE A 67 6.54 22.63 -2.58
C ILE A 67 7.90 22.23 -3.17
N VAL A 68 8.59 23.17 -3.78
CA VAL A 68 9.81 22.92 -4.57
C VAL A 68 11.07 22.79 -3.69
N GLY A 69 11.05 23.41 -2.52
CA GLY A 69 12.22 23.45 -1.62
C GLY A 69 13.44 24.21 -2.18
N GLU A 70 14.47 24.37 -1.37
CA GLU A 70 15.64 25.17 -1.72
C GLU A 70 16.50 24.57 -2.84
N ALA A 71 16.50 23.25 -3.01
CA ALA A 71 17.34 22.57 -4.00
C ALA A 71 16.97 22.91 -5.45
N ILE A 72 15.73 23.34 -5.70
CA ILE A 72 15.23 23.67 -7.04
C ILE A 72 14.96 25.18 -7.16
N LYS A 73 15.20 25.92 -6.11
CA LYS A 73 15.05 27.38 -6.07
C LYS A 73 15.96 28.02 -7.14
N GLY A 74 15.36 28.80 -8.04
CA GLY A 74 16.05 29.39 -9.17
C GLY A 74 16.24 28.49 -10.39
N ALA A 75 15.61 27.31 -10.41
CA ALA A 75 15.56 26.44 -11.60
C ALA A 75 14.76 27.08 -12.74
N SER A 76 15.01 26.60 -13.96
CA SER A 76 14.24 27.05 -15.13
C SER A 76 12.77 26.68 -14.99
N THR A 77 11.86 27.45 -15.60
CA THR A 77 10.43 27.16 -15.63
C THR A 77 10.13 25.72 -16.10
N THR A 78 10.87 25.23 -17.08
CA THR A 78 10.75 23.85 -17.58
C THR A 78 11.04 22.81 -16.48
N ALA A 79 12.11 23.02 -15.68
CA ALA A 79 12.44 22.10 -14.59
C ALA A 79 11.37 22.10 -13.47
N LEU A 80 10.80 23.26 -13.18
CA LEU A 80 9.71 23.39 -12.20
C LEU A 80 8.46 22.66 -12.65
N VAL A 81 8.05 22.86 -13.92
CA VAL A 81 6.88 22.15 -14.48
C VAL A 81 7.11 20.63 -14.46
N LEU A 82 8.28 20.16 -14.86
CA LEU A 82 8.63 18.74 -14.79
C LEU A 82 8.54 18.18 -13.37
N PHE A 83 9.01 18.94 -12.38
CA PHE A 83 8.92 18.54 -10.98
C PHE A 83 7.46 18.36 -10.53
N HIS A 84 6.59 19.31 -10.87
CA HIS A 84 5.17 19.21 -10.53
C HIS A 84 4.46 18.06 -11.25
N ILE A 85 4.78 17.83 -12.53
CA ILE A 85 4.26 16.66 -13.28
C ILE A 85 4.72 15.37 -12.62
N ALA A 86 6.01 15.25 -12.29
CA ALA A 86 6.55 14.05 -11.65
C ALA A 86 5.91 13.80 -10.28
N LYS A 87 5.70 14.85 -9.49
CA LYS A 87 5.01 14.76 -8.20
C LYS A 87 3.56 14.29 -8.35
N ALA A 88 2.81 14.85 -9.28
CA ALA A 88 1.43 14.45 -9.54
C ALA A 88 1.36 12.98 -10.00
N ARG A 89 2.24 12.57 -10.92
CA ARG A 89 2.35 11.18 -11.36
C ARG A 89 2.67 10.24 -10.20
N GLY A 90 3.58 10.63 -9.30
CA GLY A 90 3.92 9.86 -8.10
C GLY A 90 2.72 9.63 -7.19
N GLN A 91 1.86 10.62 -7.02
CA GLN A 91 0.61 10.50 -6.25
C GLN A 91 -0.37 9.53 -6.90
N HIS A 92 -0.57 9.61 -8.23
CA HIS A 92 -1.43 8.67 -8.96
C HIS A 92 -0.88 7.24 -8.95
N ILE A 93 0.45 7.06 -9.00
CA ILE A 93 1.07 5.74 -8.85
C ILE A 93 0.79 5.17 -7.45
N ALA A 94 0.95 5.96 -6.39
CA ALA A 94 0.64 5.54 -5.03
C ALA A 94 -0.84 5.13 -4.88
N GLN A 95 -1.74 5.91 -5.49
CA GLN A 95 -3.17 5.58 -5.56
C GLN A 95 -3.39 4.25 -6.30
N ALA A 96 -2.79 4.07 -7.48
CA ALA A 96 -2.92 2.84 -8.28
C ALA A 96 -2.41 1.60 -7.52
N VAL A 97 -1.29 1.70 -6.81
CA VAL A 97 -0.73 0.61 -6.00
C VAL A 97 -1.69 0.13 -4.90
N LEU A 98 -2.49 1.04 -4.33
CA LEU A 98 -3.42 0.70 -3.24
C LEU A 98 -4.82 0.38 -3.74
N THR A 99 -5.40 1.24 -4.57
CA THR A 99 -6.83 1.19 -4.94
C THR A 99 -7.08 0.95 -6.43
N GLY A 100 -6.05 0.84 -7.26
CA GLY A 100 -6.19 0.67 -8.69
C GLY A 100 -7.05 -0.53 -9.06
N VAL A 101 -7.72 -0.44 -10.22
CA VAL A 101 -8.53 -1.50 -10.82
C VAL A 101 -8.16 -1.61 -12.28
N ARG A 102 -7.53 -2.71 -12.68
CA ARG A 102 -7.08 -2.92 -14.06
C ARG A 102 -8.21 -2.83 -15.06
N LYS A 103 -8.02 -1.97 -16.06
CA LYS A 103 -8.84 -1.88 -17.28
C LYS A 103 -7.93 -1.78 -18.51
N ASP A 104 -8.18 -2.60 -19.52
CA ASP A 104 -7.31 -2.67 -20.70
C ASP A 104 -7.44 -1.43 -21.60
N ASP A 105 -8.58 -0.77 -21.57
CA ASP A 105 -8.93 0.45 -22.30
C ASP A 105 -9.05 1.69 -21.38
N GLY A 106 -8.44 1.62 -20.19
CA GLY A 106 -8.48 2.71 -19.22
C GLY A 106 -7.54 3.87 -19.58
N ASP A 107 -7.90 5.08 -19.16
CA ASP A 107 -7.19 6.32 -19.46
C ASP A 107 -6.44 6.91 -18.25
N THR A 108 -6.55 6.27 -17.10
CA THR A 108 -5.97 6.77 -15.83
C THR A 108 -4.87 5.86 -15.30
N THR A 109 -4.01 6.38 -14.43
CA THR A 109 -2.96 5.57 -13.78
C THR A 109 -3.57 4.48 -12.89
N GLU A 110 -4.74 4.74 -12.29
CA GLU A 110 -5.48 3.80 -11.45
C GLU A 110 -6.03 2.60 -12.25
N ASP A 111 -6.18 2.73 -13.57
CA ASP A 111 -6.59 1.66 -14.47
C ASP A 111 -5.42 0.76 -14.91
N LEU A 112 -4.18 1.11 -14.55
CA LEU A 112 -2.98 0.42 -15.02
C LEU A 112 -2.79 -0.98 -14.43
N CYS A 113 -3.04 -1.14 -13.14
CA CYS A 113 -2.92 -2.44 -12.46
C CYS A 113 -3.93 -2.57 -11.32
N ASP A 114 -4.15 -3.81 -10.87
CA ASP A 114 -4.92 -4.04 -9.65
C ASP A 114 -4.12 -3.63 -8.44
N GLY A 115 -4.67 -2.74 -7.62
CA GLY A 115 -4.11 -2.33 -6.34
C GLY A 115 -4.32 -3.38 -5.24
N LEU A 116 -3.63 -3.21 -4.12
CA LEU A 116 -3.68 -4.17 -3.01
C LEU A 116 -5.08 -4.36 -2.42
N LEU A 117 -5.89 -3.29 -2.34
CA LEU A 117 -7.29 -3.39 -1.87
C LEU A 117 -8.18 -4.14 -2.87
N THR A 118 -7.95 -3.93 -4.17
CA THR A 118 -8.67 -4.62 -5.24
C THR A 118 -8.33 -6.10 -5.25
N ILE A 119 -7.04 -6.44 -5.10
CA ILE A 119 -6.58 -7.83 -4.98
C ILE A 119 -7.21 -8.48 -3.75
N ALA A 120 -7.18 -7.81 -2.58
CA ALA A 120 -7.83 -8.30 -1.38
C ALA A 120 -9.33 -8.56 -1.60
N GLY A 121 -10.04 -7.67 -2.28
CA GLY A 121 -11.45 -7.84 -2.63
C GLY A 121 -11.71 -9.06 -3.53
N LYS A 122 -10.87 -9.26 -4.56
CA LYS A 122 -10.94 -10.44 -5.44
C LYS A 122 -10.69 -11.74 -4.67
N GLU A 123 -9.72 -11.76 -3.76
CA GLU A 123 -9.38 -12.93 -2.93
C GLU A 123 -10.47 -13.24 -1.89
N ILE A 124 -11.14 -12.22 -1.33
CA ILE A 124 -12.32 -12.42 -0.47
C ILE A 124 -13.44 -13.06 -1.27
N THR A 125 -13.72 -12.56 -2.47
CA THR A 125 -14.77 -13.11 -3.34
C THR A 125 -14.45 -14.55 -3.76
N ALA A 126 -13.18 -14.88 -3.97
CA ALA A 126 -12.71 -16.23 -4.28
C ALA A 126 -12.67 -17.17 -3.06
N GLY A 127 -12.89 -16.65 -1.84
CA GLY A 127 -12.85 -17.43 -0.59
C GLY A 127 -11.46 -17.74 -0.05
N ALA A 128 -10.41 -17.26 -0.68
CA ALA A 128 -9.02 -17.45 -0.24
C ALA A 128 -8.66 -16.55 0.97
N ILE A 129 -9.36 -15.43 1.10
CA ILE A 129 -9.36 -14.59 2.30
C ILE A 129 -10.74 -14.71 2.94
N SER A 130 -10.83 -15.36 4.10
CA SER A 130 -12.09 -15.63 4.79
C SER A 130 -11.91 -15.74 6.30
N LYS A 131 -13.01 -15.69 7.03
CA LYS A 131 -13.02 -15.93 8.48
C LYS A 131 -12.54 -17.34 8.84
N GLU A 132 -12.85 -18.31 8.00
CA GLU A 132 -12.47 -19.71 8.18
C GLU A 132 -10.98 -19.92 8.06
N GLU A 133 -10.35 -19.26 7.08
CA GLU A 133 -8.90 -19.23 6.92
C GLU A 133 -8.20 -18.42 8.02
N GLY A 134 -8.90 -17.56 8.75
CA GLY A 134 -8.39 -16.75 9.86
C GLY A 134 -7.52 -15.56 9.43
N ASN A 135 -7.68 -15.11 8.19
CA ASN A 135 -7.02 -13.95 7.57
C ASN A 135 -8.00 -12.81 7.22
N TYR A 136 -9.23 -12.89 7.72
CA TYR A 136 -10.28 -11.90 7.49
C TYR A 136 -11.07 -11.59 8.77
N ILE A 137 -11.29 -10.32 9.05
CA ILE A 137 -12.11 -9.83 10.13
C ILE A 137 -13.15 -8.86 9.55
N LYS A 138 -14.43 -9.07 9.83
CA LYS A 138 -15.48 -8.07 9.58
C LYS A 138 -15.93 -7.51 10.91
N LEU A 139 -15.76 -6.22 11.11
CA LEU A 139 -16.25 -5.52 12.29
C LEU A 139 -17.76 -5.46 12.26
N GLN A 140 -18.38 -5.58 13.44
CA GLN A 140 -19.84 -5.49 13.59
C GLN A 140 -20.28 -4.06 13.91
N ASP A 141 -19.45 -3.37 14.70
CA ASP A 141 -19.73 -2.02 15.16
C ASP A 141 -19.01 -1.00 14.30
N ALA A 142 -19.67 0.14 14.06
CA ALA A 142 -19.08 1.26 13.34
C ALA A 142 -17.96 1.92 14.17
N PHE A 143 -16.91 2.35 13.49
CA PHE A 143 -15.85 3.17 14.09
C PHE A 143 -16.38 4.54 14.46
N THR A 144 -16.09 4.95 15.69
CA THR A 144 -16.42 6.28 16.19
C THR A 144 -15.27 6.85 17.00
N PHE A 145 -15.27 8.15 17.23
CA PHE A 145 -14.31 8.83 18.09
C PHE A 145 -14.31 8.38 19.56
N GLN A 146 -15.28 7.55 19.97
CA GLN A 146 -15.41 7.06 21.34
C GLN A 146 -14.92 5.61 21.48
N ASN A 147 -15.10 4.77 20.46
CA ASN A 147 -14.87 3.32 20.55
C ASN A 147 -13.69 2.80 19.73
N ALA A 148 -13.05 3.65 18.91
CA ALA A 148 -12.02 3.22 17.95
C ALA A 148 -10.84 2.50 18.63
N CYS A 149 -10.42 2.95 19.81
CA CYS A 149 -9.33 2.33 20.57
C CYS A 149 -9.70 0.92 21.03
N ASP A 150 -10.87 0.75 21.61
CA ASP A 150 -11.34 -0.56 22.10
C ASP A 150 -11.62 -1.52 20.96
N LEU A 151 -12.24 -1.05 19.86
CA LEU A 151 -12.47 -1.88 18.67
C LEU A 151 -11.18 -2.40 18.04
N LEU A 152 -10.17 -1.55 17.89
CA LEU A 152 -8.87 -1.99 17.37
C LEU A 152 -8.21 -3.01 18.29
N LYS A 153 -8.28 -2.83 19.60
CA LYS A 153 -7.69 -3.71 20.58
C LYS A 153 -8.42 -5.05 20.68
N GLU A 154 -9.74 -5.03 20.88
CA GLU A 154 -10.52 -6.23 21.20
C GLU A 154 -10.91 -7.02 19.96
N GLU A 155 -11.37 -6.33 18.91
CA GLU A 155 -11.88 -6.98 17.72
C GLU A 155 -10.78 -7.33 16.71
N ILE A 156 -9.65 -6.63 16.74
CA ILE A 156 -8.56 -6.87 15.81
C ILE A 156 -7.39 -7.53 16.53
N ILE A 157 -6.70 -6.81 17.40
CA ILE A 157 -5.43 -7.29 17.98
C ILE A 157 -5.59 -8.59 18.75
N PHE A 158 -6.63 -8.74 19.55
CA PHE A 158 -6.82 -9.97 20.33
C PHE A 158 -7.31 -11.16 19.51
N LYS A 159 -7.92 -10.92 18.34
CA LYS A 159 -8.36 -11.96 17.40
C LYS A 159 -7.29 -12.38 16.39
N LEU A 160 -6.18 -11.64 16.30
CA LEU A 160 -5.08 -11.98 15.40
C LEU A 160 -4.43 -13.32 15.73
N ASN A 161 -3.92 -13.98 14.70
CA ASN A 161 -3.08 -15.16 14.85
C ASN A 161 -1.90 -14.87 15.80
N PRO A 162 -1.60 -15.77 16.76
CA PRO A 162 -0.51 -15.58 17.73
C PRO A 162 0.88 -15.34 17.11
N PHE A 163 1.15 -15.91 15.95
CA PHE A 163 2.41 -15.66 15.22
C PHE A 163 2.46 -14.24 14.68
N MET A 164 1.37 -13.77 14.07
CA MET A 164 1.27 -12.40 13.55
C MET A 164 1.40 -11.35 14.67
N ARG A 165 0.81 -11.60 15.84
CA ARG A 165 0.89 -10.68 17.00
C ARG A 165 2.31 -10.44 17.52
N ARG A 166 3.26 -11.33 17.24
CA ARG A 166 4.65 -11.23 17.71
C ARG A 166 5.55 -10.51 16.71
N GLU A 167 5.13 -10.41 15.47
CA GLU A 167 5.88 -9.76 14.40
C GLU A 167 5.54 -8.26 14.30
N ASN A 168 6.42 -7.50 13.65
CA ASN A 168 6.17 -6.10 13.36
C ASN A 168 5.25 -5.99 12.15
N ASN A 169 4.06 -5.44 12.34
CA ASN A 169 3.03 -5.29 11.32
C ASN A 169 2.71 -3.82 11.10
N LEU A 170 2.18 -3.53 9.91
CA LEU A 170 1.63 -2.25 9.53
C LEU A 170 0.13 -2.40 9.35
N LEU A 171 -0.64 -1.52 9.97
CA LEU A 171 -2.07 -1.37 9.75
C LEU A 171 -2.27 -0.17 8.82
N LEU A 172 -2.57 -0.45 7.57
CA LEU A 172 -2.86 0.57 6.56
C LEU A 172 -4.35 0.87 6.58
N CYS A 173 -4.72 2.11 6.73
CA CYS A 173 -6.11 2.54 6.86
C CYS A 173 -6.34 3.95 6.32
N ASP A 174 -7.58 4.38 6.31
CA ASP A 174 -7.99 5.75 6.07
C ASP A 174 -7.40 6.69 7.14
N PRO A 175 -6.87 7.87 6.79
CA PRO A 175 -6.41 8.87 7.74
C PRO A 175 -7.43 9.25 8.81
N GLU A 176 -8.71 9.33 8.46
CA GLU A 176 -9.79 9.63 9.40
C GLU A 176 -9.88 8.60 10.53
N LEU A 177 -9.62 7.32 10.23
CA LEU A 177 -9.59 6.27 11.26
C LEU A 177 -8.44 6.44 12.25
N VAL A 178 -7.31 6.98 11.81
CA VAL A 178 -6.19 7.31 12.70
C VAL A 178 -6.56 8.46 13.64
N ASP A 179 -7.26 9.46 13.11
CA ASP A 179 -7.74 10.58 13.92
C ASP A 179 -8.77 10.11 14.96
N MET A 180 -9.73 9.28 14.55
CA MET A 180 -10.68 8.64 15.46
C MET A 180 -9.98 7.81 16.57
N TYR A 181 -8.96 7.05 16.18
CA TYR A 181 -8.18 6.26 17.13
C TYR A 181 -7.45 7.13 18.14
N ASN A 182 -6.76 8.18 17.68
CA ASN A 182 -6.03 9.09 18.57
C ASN A 182 -6.95 9.80 19.55
N GLU A 183 -8.11 10.24 19.10
CA GLU A 183 -9.09 10.93 19.95
C GLU A 183 -9.72 9.98 20.96
N SER A 184 -10.10 8.76 20.53
CA SER A 184 -10.59 7.70 21.41
C SER A 184 -9.55 7.30 22.45
N TYR A 185 -8.27 7.17 22.05
CA TYR A 185 -7.17 6.85 22.95
C TYR A 185 -7.00 7.94 24.03
N GLN A 186 -7.03 9.21 23.64
CA GLN A 186 -6.94 10.32 24.58
C GLN A 186 -8.13 10.39 25.54
N ALA A 187 -9.34 10.11 25.06
CA ALA A 187 -10.54 10.08 25.91
C ALA A 187 -10.51 8.95 26.95
N THR A 188 -9.96 7.79 26.56
CA THR A 188 -9.88 6.61 27.44
C THR A 188 -8.78 6.77 28.48
N HIS A 189 -7.65 7.40 28.14
CA HIS A 189 -6.49 7.57 29.01
C HIS A 189 -6.46 8.97 29.62
N THR A 190 -7.17 9.15 30.71
CA THR A 190 -7.21 10.43 31.44
C THR A 190 -5.83 10.81 31.97
N GLY A 191 -5.46 12.10 31.88
CA GLY A 191 -4.20 12.66 32.36
C GLY A 191 -3.07 12.76 31.36
N LEU A 192 -3.30 12.36 30.11
CA LEU A 192 -2.35 12.60 29.03
C LEU A 192 -2.34 14.07 28.61
N ASN A 193 -1.14 14.64 28.46
CA ASN A 193 -1.00 15.98 27.89
C ASN A 193 -1.36 15.98 26.41
N TYR A 194 -2.29 16.82 25.99
CA TYR A 194 -2.74 16.95 24.60
C TYR A 194 -1.58 17.07 23.59
N ASN A 195 -0.57 17.87 23.90
CA ASN A 195 0.53 18.14 22.96
C ASN A 195 1.60 17.04 22.91
N THR A 196 1.67 16.13 23.86
CA THR A 196 2.74 15.13 23.96
C THR A 196 2.28 13.70 23.69
N ALA A 197 1.00 13.41 23.91
CA ALA A 197 0.44 12.07 23.82
C ALA A 197 -0.67 11.91 22.77
N TYR A 198 -0.94 12.97 22.01
CA TYR A 198 -2.07 13.02 21.06
C TYR A 198 -1.90 12.07 19.89
N ASN A 199 -0.69 11.91 19.37
CA ASN A 199 -0.43 11.00 18.25
C ASN A 199 0.17 9.69 18.74
N GLN A 200 -0.57 8.60 18.64
CA GLN A 200 -0.14 7.26 19.01
C GLN A 200 0.18 6.44 17.75
N PRO A 201 1.47 6.20 17.44
CA PRO A 201 1.86 5.46 16.24
C PRO A 201 1.57 3.95 16.33
N TYR A 202 1.29 3.44 17.53
CA TYR A 202 1.07 2.01 17.75
C TYR A 202 -0.33 1.74 18.26
N VAL A 203 -0.91 0.65 17.80
CA VAL A 203 -2.22 0.19 18.28
C VAL A 203 -2.07 -0.36 19.71
N GLU A 204 -2.97 0.06 20.61
CA GLU A 204 -3.02 -0.42 21.99
C GLU A 204 -3.22 -1.95 22.05
N GLY A 205 -2.58 -2.59 23.00
CA GLY A 205 -2.62 -4.05 23.15
C GLY A 205 -1.68 -4.80 22.22
N SER A 206 -1.06 -4.13 21.26
CA SER A 206 -0.11 -4.74 20.32
C SER A 206 1.32 -4.83 20.86
N HIS A 207 1.61 -4.26 22.01
CA HIS A 207 2.97 -4.15 22.57
C HIS A 207 3.97 -3.53 21.60
N ASN A 208 3.59 -2.45 20.91
CA ASN A 208 4.35 -1.75 19.89
C ASN A 208 4.70 -2.61 18.65
N LYS A 209 3.91 -3.64 18.36
CA LYS A 209 4.11 -4.53 17.20
C LYS A 209 3.27 -4.14 16.00
N VAL A 210 2.21 -3.38 16.18
CA VAL A 210 1.33 -2.92 15.11
C VAL A 210 1.41 -1.40 15.03
N THR A 211 2.00 -0.92 13.93
CA THR A 211 2.05 0.52 13.61
C THR A 211 0.85 0.87 12.77
N ILE A 212 0.10 1.90 13.18
CA ILE A 212 -1.03 2.42 12.40
C ILE A 212 -0.54 3.48 11.43
N LEU A 213 -0.98 3.39 10.18
CA LEU A 213 -0.62 4.31 9.10
C LEU A 213 -1.87 4.72 8.35
N GLY A 214 -2.25 5.99 8.50
CA GLY A 214 -3.26 6.62 7.67
C GLY A 214 -2.64 7.05 6.35
N LEU A 215 -3.13 6.50 5.26
CA LEU A 215 -2.66 6.80 3.91
C LEU A 215 -3.70 7.64 3.17
N PRO A 216 -3.35 8.84 2.66
CA PRO A 216 -4.27 9.67 1.90
C PRO A 216 -4.92 8.93 0.73
N GLU A 217 -4.19 7.99 0.13
CA GLU A 217 -4.66 7.15 -0.97
C GLU A 217 -5.72 6.13 -0.56
N MET A 218 -5.91 5.93 0.74
CA MET A 218 -6.96 5.08 1.33
C MET A 218 -8.15 5.88 1.86
N ALA A 219 -8.20 7.18 1.62
CA ALA A 219 -9.29 8.02 2.09
C ALA A 219 -10.66 7.50 1.58
N GLY A 220 -11.62 7.40 2.48
CA GLY A 220 -12.97 6.88 2.20
C GLY A 220 -13.06 5.36 2.01
N GLN A 221 -11.96 4.62 2.16
CA GLN A 221 -11.99 3.16 2.06
C GLN A 221 -12.48 2.52 3.36
N LYS A 222 -13.47 1.62 3.24
CA LYS A 222 -14.01 0.86 4.38
C LYS A 222 -13.19 -0.41 4.69
N ARG A 223 -12.02 -0.56 4.11
CA ARG A 223 -11.16 -1.73 4.26
C ARG A 223 -9.78 -1.33 4.76
N MET A 224 -9.30 -2.04 5.77
CA MET A 224 -7.95 -1.89 6.29
C MET A 224 -7.11 -3.12 5.93
N ILE A 225 -5.82 -2.93 5.76
CA ILE A 225 -4.85 -3.99 5.48
C ILE A 225 -3.88 -4.07 6.66
N LEU A 226 -3.89 -5.18 7.36
CA LEU A 226 -2.89 -5.48 8.39
C LEU A 226 -1.90 -6.50 7.84
N THR A 227 -0.65 -6.09 7.66
CA THR A 227 0.36 -6.93 7.02
C THR A 227 1.78 -6.55 7.43
N GLN A 228 2.73 -7.43 7.15
CA GLN A 228 4.16 -7.14 7.28
C GLN A 228 4.64 -6.34 6.06
N LYS A 229 5.61 -5.45 6.26
CA LYS A 229 6.16 -4.61 5.19
C LYS A 229 6.72 -5.41 4.01
N ASP A 230 7.32 -6.55 4.27
CA ASP A 230 7.92 -7.43 3.27
C ASP A 230 6.90 -8.28 2.49
N ASN A 231 5.62 -8.25 2.91
CA ASN A 231 4.54 -8.97 2.25
C ASN A 231 3.90 -8.19 1.10
N MET A 232 4.08 -6.88 1.06
CA MET A 232 3.59 -6.02 -0.02
C MET A 232 4.66 -5.91 -1.11
N TRP A 233 4.36 -6.41 -2.29
CA TRP A 233 5.28 -6.42 -3.41
C TRP A 233 4.73 -5.61 -4.56
N TRP A 234 5.63 -4.89 -5.19
CA TRP A 234 5.41 -4.19 -6.44
C TRP A 234 6.50 -4.59 -7.43
N ALA A 235 6.16 -4.66 -8.68
CA ALA A 235 7.03 -5.05 -9.77
C ALA A 235 7.19 -3.89 -10.74
N THR A 236 8.40 -3.72 -11.22
CA THR A 236 8.77 -2.77 -12.26
C THR A 236 9.87 -3.37 -13.11
N TYR A 237 9.96 -2.95 -14.38
CA TYR A 237 10.98 -3.49 -15.28
C TYR A 237 12.40 -3.12 -14.84
N ASN A 238 12.63 -1.84 -14.57
CA ASN A 238 13.93 -1.36 -14.11
C ASN A 238 13.74 -0.19 -13.15
N LYS A 239 14.58 -0.09 -12.13
CA LYS A 239 14.54 1.03 -11.19
C LYS A 239 14.80 2.37 -11.88
N SER A 240 15.63 2.40 -12.94
CA SER A 240 15.88 3.60 -13.74
C SER A 240 14.77 3.91 -14.73
N ASP A 241 13.92 2.94 -15.06
CA ASP A 241 12.81 3.10 -16.02
C ASP A 241 11.48 3.39 -15.33
N GLU A 242 11.47 3.46 -13.99
CA GLU A 242 10.27 3.80 -13.22
C GLU A 242 9.68 5.14 -13.65
N MET A 243 10.52 6.03 -14.19
CA MET A 243 10.11 7.29 -14.81
C MET A 243 11.12 7.73 -15.87
N ALA A 244 11.38 6.89 -16.86
CA ALA A 244 12.13 7.36 -18.03
C ALA A 244 11.31 8.44 -18.73
N VAL A 245 11.81 9.66 -18.71
CA VAL A 245 11.15 10.82 -19.33
C VAL A 245 11.95 11.23 -20.54
N ASP A 246 11.37 11.10 -21.71
CA ASP A 246 11.92 11.66 -22.94
C ASP A 246 11.34 13.06 -23.17
N ILE A 247 12.24 14.03 -23.32
CA ILE A 247 11.87 15.42 -23.59
C ILE A 247 12.17 15.70 -25.07
N MET A 248 11.14 15.99 -25.85
CA MET A 248 11.27 16.29 -27.26
C MET A 248 10.60 17.63 -27.60
N ARG A 249 11.17 18.36 -28.55
CA ARG A 249 10.48 19.50 -29.15
C ARG A 249 9.44 18.98 -30.15
N LYS A 250 8.17 19.30 -29.89
CA LYS A 250 7.07 19.00 -30.81
C LYS A 250 7.04 20.03 -31.95
N ASP A 251 7.21 21.29 -31.61
CA ASP A 251 7.29 22.42 -32.52
C ASP A 251 8.23 23.50 -31.97
N HIS A 252 8.20 24.71 -32.57
CA HIS A 252 9.10 25.80 -32.18
C HIS A 252 8.95 26.28 -30.73
N TYR A 253 7.77 26.09 -30.12
CA TYR A 253 7.44 26.65 -28.81
C TYR A 253 6.94 25.59 -27.82
N THR A 254 6.59 24.38 -28.28
CA THR A 254 5.98 23.32 -27.45
C THR A 254 7.01 22.23 -27.16
N LEU A 255 7.14 21.87 -25.89
CA LEU A 255 7.86 20.69 -25.44
C LEU A 255 6.87 19.56 -25.15
N SER A 256 7.24 18.34 -25.55
CA SER A 256 6.49 17.12 -25.22
C SER A 256 7.33 16.25 -24.28
N PHE A 257 6.69 15.76 -23.23
CA PHE A 257 7.27 14.87 -22.23
C PHE A 257 6.57 13.51 -22.34
N ALA A 258 7.28 12.53 -22.83
CA ALA A 258 6.80 11.16 -22.86
C ALA A 258 7.44 10.36 -21.73
N ALA A 259 6.65 9.58 -21.02
CA ALA A 259 7.14 8.67 -19.99
C ALA A 259 6.47 7.31 -20.13
N ASN A 260 7.24 6.26 -19.93
CA ASN A 260 6.77 4.88 -19.89
C ASN A 260 7.13 4.26 -18.55
N MET A 261 6.23 3.45 -17.99
CA MET A 261 6.50 2.70 -16.79
C MET A 261 5.87 1.32 -16.82
N TRP A 262 6.48 0.38 -16.15
CA TRP A 262 5.89 -0.91 -15.86
C TRP A 262 5.48 -0.95 -14.39
N LEU A 263 4.25 -1.34 -14.11
CA LEU A 263 3.74 -1.40 -12.76
C LEU A 263 2.89 -2.65 -12.56
N GLY A 264 3.12 -3.32 -11.45
CA GLY A 264 2.30 -4.41 -10.97
C GLY A 264 2.39 -4.53 -9.46
N THR A 265 1.32 -4.96 -8.81
CA THR A 265 1.27 -5.14 -7.36
C THR A 265 0.78 -6.53 -6.99
N GLN A 266 1.23 -7.06 -5.86
CA GLN A 266 0.74 -8.32 -5.32
C GLN A 266 1.16 -8.49 -3.85
N PHE A 267 0.36 -9.24 -3.08
CA PHE A 267 0.82 -9.79 -1.81
C PHE A 267 1.70 -11.01 -2.07
N ARG A 268 2.81 -11.10 -1.36
CA ARG A 268 3.68 -12.29 -1.42
C ARG A 268 2.93 -13.54 -0.95
N THR A 269 2.20 -13.42 0.15
CA THR A 269 1.36 -14.48 0.70
C THR A 269 0.10 -13.92 1.34
N ILE A 270 -0.97 -14.72 1.34
CA ILE A 270 -2.23 -14.42 2.03
C ILE A 270 -2.40 -15.24 3.32
N ASP A 271 -1.33 -15.91 3.79
CA ASP A 271 -1.37 -16.70 5.02
C ASP A 271 -1.71 -15.81 6.23
N LYS A 272 -2.56 -16.32 7.13
CA LYS A 272 -2.97 -15.68 8.39
C LYS A 272 -1.84 -15.25 9.31
N ARG A 273 -0.63 -15.74 9.09
CA ARG A 273 0.57 -15.34 9.84
C ARG A 273 1.15 -14.02 9.33
N ARG A 274 0.77 -13.58 8.12
CA ARG A 274 1.36 -12.41 7.46
C ARG A 274 0.37 -11.38 6.94
N LEU A 275 -0.88 -11.77 6.73
CA LEU A 275 -1.93 -10.90 6.21
C LEU A 275 -3.24 -11.11 6.99
N CYS A 276 -3.86 -10.00 7.33
CA CYS A 276 -5.23 -9.96 7.79
C CYS A 276 -5.94 -8.76 7.15
N ILE A 277 -7.04 -9.01 6.48
CA ILE A 277 -7.88 -7.97 5.90
C ILE A 277 -9.03 -7.70 6.87
N ILE A 278 -9.33 -6.43 7.08
CA ILE A 278 -10.34 -5.99 8.02
C ILE A 278 -11.32 -5.09 7.27
N ASP A 279 -12.58 -5.50 7.22
CA ASP A 279 -13.65 -4.68 6.69
C ASP A 279 -14.41 -4.02 7.84
N LEU A 280 -14.62 -2.72 7.73
CA LEU A 280 -15.42 -1.93 8.66
C LEU A 280 -16.89 -2.32 8.55
N ALA A 281 -17.67 -2.03 9.60
CA ALA A 281 -19.11 -2.07 9.52
C ALA A 281 -19.64 -1.05 8.51
N ASP A 282 -20.76 -1.38 7.87
CA ASP A 282 -21.43 -0.52 6.87
C ASP A 282 -22.01 0.75 7.48
#